data_c3ab942bdb89f5e0237b6b8bfa8f96a1
#
_entry.id   c3ab942bdb89f5e0237b6b8bfa8f96a1
#
_cell.length_a   1.000
_cell.length_b   1.000
_cell.length_c   1.000
_cell.angle_alpha   90.00
_cell.angle_beta   90.00
_cell.angle_gamma   90.00
#
_symmetry.space_group_name_H-M   'P 1'
#
loop_
_entity.id
_entity.type
_entity.pdbx_description
1 polymer ?
#
loop_
_entity_poly.entity_id
_entity_poly.type
_entity_poly.pdbx_seq_one_letter_code
_entity_poly.pdbx_strand_id
1 'polypeptide(L)'
;MIRYLISLFVMLPFFGNGQVYNLVPVNQMGNASFRGMSIVSDQVAWVSGSNGTIGRTVDGGKTWQQIQPKGYEKLDFRDIEAFDKDRAVTVNAGSPAYVLVTSDGGASWKEVYKNVDSAIFLDGMGFWDNKNGIIFGDPINNKMQLLKTRDGGLNWQDVSGNLKSELSPGEAGFAASGTTIRTAGKGKVWIATGGSVSNIYFSDNYGYSWSVFKCPIWQGENSTGPFSIDFYDQKTGVAVGGNYLKDKENPNNILLTADGGKTWEKPQKPVEGFRSGVLYVNKKTLLATGTSGTDVSNDGGKNWHKISDLSFNVVQKARKGSLILIAGNKGQIYQLKISDDK
;
A
#
# COMPACT_ATOMS: atom_id res chain seq x y z
N MET A 1 -42.72 -4.44 -57.59
CA MET A 1 -42.85 -3.52 -56.43
C MET A 1 -42.10 -4.14 -55.24
N ILE A 2 -40.90 -3.66 -54.99
CA ILE A 2 -40.02 -4.15 -53.87
C ILE A 2 -40.23 -3.18 -52.73
N ARG A 3 -40.81 -3.68 -51.62
CA ARG A 3 -40.97 -2.91 -50.35
C ARG A 3 -39.72 -3.03 -49.52
N TYR A 4 -38.99 -1.92 -49.35
CA TYR A 4 -37.89 -1.80 -48.35
C TYR A 4 -38.48 -1.60 -46.96
N LEU A 5 -38.27 -2.54 -46.04
CA LEU A 5 -38.48 -2.35 -44.60
C LEU A 5 -37.28 -1.59 -44.05
N ILE A 6 -37.50 -0.34 -43.65
CA ILE A 6 -36.52 0.44 -42.88
C ILE A 6 -36.68 0.05 -41.42
N SER A 7 -35.70 -0.69 -40.87
CA SER A 7 -35.62 -1.03 -39.45
C SER A 7 -35.04 0.17 -38.71
N LEU A 8 -35.88 0.86 -37.95
CA LEU A 8 -35.47 1.97 -37.09
C LEU A 8 -34.81 1.43 -35.84
N PHE A 9 -33.48 1.48 -35.77
CA PHE A 9 -32.73 1.14 -34.58
C PHE A 9 -32.84 2.31 -33.55
N VAL A 10 -33.74 2.19 -32.58
CA VAL A 10 -33.82 3.13 -31.45
C VAL A 10 -32.65 2.81 -30.50
N MET A 11 -31.57 3.59 -30.55
CA MET A 11 -30.56 3.63 -29.50
C MET A 11 -31.18 4.27 -28.27
N LEU A 12 -31.58 3.45 -27.29
CA LEU A 12 -31.88 3.93 -25.93
C LEU A 12 -30.55 4.40 -25.32
N PRO A 13 -30.50 5.64 -24.80
CA PRO A 13 -29.34 6.08 -24.05
C PRO A 13 -29.20 5.21 -22.78
N PHE A 14 -28.11 4.48 -22.66
CA PHE A 14 -27.70 3.87 -21.40
C PHE A 14 -27.30 5.02 -20.47
N PHE A 15 -28.20 5.46 -19.62
CA PHE A 15 -27.84 6.24 -18.42
C PHE A 15 -27.14 5.28 -17.47
N GLY A 16 -25.81 5.17 -17.58
CA GLY A 16 -25.01 4.54 -16.56
C GLY A 16 -25.04 5.45 -15.33
N ASN A 17 -25.64 5.00 -14.23
CA ASN A 17 -25.53 5.67 -12.94
C ASN A 17 -24.05 5.82 -12.60
N GLY A 18 -23.56 7.05 -12.64
CA GLY A 18 -22.18 7.38 -12.28
C GLY A 18 -22.00 7.19 -10.78
N GLN A 19 -20.89 6.59 -10.35
CA GLN A 19 -20.55 6.56 -8.93
C GLN A 19 -19.98 7.92 -8.50
N VAL A 20 -20.46 8.42 -7.35
CA VAL A 20 -19.97 9.64 -6.72
C VAL A 20 -19.00 9.28 -5.61
N TYR A 21 -17.82 9.91 -5.62
CA TYR A 21 -16.73 9.68 -4.68
C TYR A 21 -16.56 10.91 -3.80
N ASN A 22 -16.84 10.78 -2.50
CA ASN A 22 -16.74 11.85 -1.53
C ASN A 22 -15.66 11.57 -0.49
N LEU A 23 -14.67 12.46 -0.39
CA LEU A 23 -13.67 12.46 0.66
C LEU A 23 -14.17 13.27 1.86
N VAL A 24 -14.45 12.59 2.96
CA VAL A 24 -14.97 13.20 4.19
C VAL A 24 -13.86 13.19 5.23
N PRO A 25 -13.43 14.36 5.76
CA PRO A 25 -12.45 14.40 6.86
C PRO A 25 -13.06 13.74 8.11
N VAL A 26 -12.31 12.84 8.73
CA VAL A 26 -12.77 12.13 9.94
C VAL A 26 -11.90 12.43 11.15
N ASN A 27 -10.61 12.77 10.96
CA ASN A 27 -9.74 13.19 12.05
C ASN A 27 -8.51 13.94 11.57
N GLN A 28 -7.87 14.64 12.52
CA GLN A 28 -6.54 15.23 12.38
C GLN A 28 -5.76 15.04 13.68
N MET A 29 -4.64 14.29 13.64
CA MET A 29 -3.79 14.03 14.80
C MET A 29 -2.45 14.77 14.68
N GLY A 30 -2.37 15.95 15.27
CA GLY A 30 -1.16 16.77 15.28
C GLY A 30 -0.59 17.05 13.90
N ASN A 31 0.74 16.92 13.76
CA ASN A 31 1.46 17.11 12.50
C ASN A 31 2.10 15.82 11.96
N ALA A 32 1.64 14.66 12.40
CA ALA A 32 2.19 13.39 11.93
C ALA A 32 2.03 13.22 10.41
N SER A 33 3.04 12.66 9.76
CA SER A 33 2.92 12.17 8.39
C SER A 33 2.55 10.70 8.47
N PHE A 34 1.26 10.37 8.27
CA PHE A 34 0.79 8.99 8.27
C PHE A 34 1.17 8.28 6.98
N ARG A 35 1.73 7.08 7.13
CA ARG A 35 2.16 6.22 6.03
C ARG A 35 1.70 4.78 6.21
N GLY A 36 1.77 4.21 7.41
CA GLY A 36 1.21 2.89 7.70
C GLY A 36 -0.28 2.97 8.00
N MET A 37 -1.04 1.99 7.52
CA MET A 37 -2.48 1.88 7.80
C MET A 37 -2.93 0.42 7.71
N SER A 38 -3.66 -0.03 8.73
CA SER A 38 -4.29 -1.36 8.76
C SER A 38 -5.75 -1.24 9.22
N ILE A 39 -6.69 -1.61 8.33
CA ILE A 39 -8.12 -1.54 8.62
C ILE A 39 -8.65 -2.97 8.77
N VAL A 40 -8.92 -3.35 10.03
CA VAL A 40 -9.35 -4.71 10.38
C VAL A 40 -10.79 -4.98 9.96
N SER A 41 -11.66 -3.98 10.21
CA SER A 41 -13.11 -4.06 9.96
C SER A 41 -13.69 -2.66 9.79
N ASP A 42 -15.00 -2.56 9.55
CA ASP A 42 -15.70 -1.27 9.48
C ASP A 42 -15.68 -0.50 10.82
N GLN A 43 -15.23 -1.12 11.92
CA GLN A 43 -15.13 -0.49 13.23
C GLN A 43 -13.69 -0.24 13.67
N VAL A 44 -12.74 -1.11 13.28
CA VAL A 44 -11.37 -1.10 13.83
C VAL A 44 -10.37 -0.75 12.75
N ALA A 45 -9.64 0.34 12.97
CA ALA A 45 -8.52 0.75 12.14
C ALA A 45 -7.37 1.31 12.98
N TRP A 46 -6.15 1.16 12.44
CA TRP A 46 -4.92 1.68 12.99
C TRP A 46 -4.16 2.44 11.89
N VAL A 47 -3.49 3.52 12.28
CA VAL A 47 -2.57 4.29 11.43
C VAL A 47 -1.26 4.52 12.17
N SER A 48 -0.15 4.63 11.44
CA SER A 48 1.16 4.94 12.00
C SER A 48 1.90 5.97 11.15
N GLY A 49 2.78 6.74 11.78
CA GLY A 49 3.50 7.81 11.10
C GLY A 49 4.66 8.37 11.89
N SER A 50 5.09 9.55 11.46
CA SER A 50 6.23 10.26 12.04
C SER A 50 5.99 10.71 13.49
N ASN A 51 7.07 11.04 14.19
CA ASN A 51 7.07 11.48 15.59
C ASN A 51 6.47 10.44 16.54
N GLY A 52 6.73 9.15 16.29
CA GLY A 52 6.22 8.05 17.10
C GLY A 52 4.69 7.95 17.14
N THR A 53 3.98 8.62 16.22
CA THR A 53 2.53 8.74 16.29
C THR A 53 1.84 7.50 15.74
N ILE A 54 0.96 6.92 16.54
CA ILE A 54 0.04 5.85 16.15
C ILE A 54 -1.38 6.34 16.46
N GLY A 55 -2.31 6.10 15.56
CA GLY A 55 -3.73 6.36 15.76
C GLY A 55 -4.53 5.07 15.77
N ARG A 56 -5.55 4.96 16.63
CA ARG A 56 -6.44 3.82 16.71
C ARG A 56 -7.88 4.28 16.82
N THR A 57 -8.77 3.65 16.05
CA THR A 57 -10.23 3.77 16.18
C THR A 57 -10.87 2.41 16.42
N VAL A 58 -11.98 2.38 17.13
CA VAL A 58 -12.81 1.18 17.38
C VAL A 58 -14.30 1.42 17.08
N ASP A 59 -14.61 2.54 16.45
CA ASP A 59 -15.98 2.99 16.13
C ASP A 59 -16.15 3.45 14.67
N GLY A 60 -15.26 2.96 13.80
CA GLY A 60 -15.30 3.25 12.36
C GLY A 60 -14.79 4.65 12.00
N GLY A 61 -13.88 5.19 12.79
CA GLY A 61 -13.24 6.48 12.54
C GLY A 61 -14.00 7.67 13.11
N LYS A 62 -15.06 7.46 13.90
CA LYS A 62 -15.79 8.56 14.55
C LYS A 62 -14.95 9.20 15.64
N THR A 63 -14.25 8.37 16.43
CA THR A 63 -13.25 8.82 17.39
C THR A 63 -11.92 8.11 17.18
N TRP A 64 -10.83 8.80 17.53
CA TRP A 64 -9.48 8.29 17.40
C TRP A 64 -8.70 8.50 18.69
N GLN A 65 -8.05 7.46 19.15
CA GLN A 65 -7.05 7.52 20.20
C GLN A 65 -5.69 7.78 19.58
N GLN A 66 -5.03 8.88 19.97
CA GLN A 66 -3.62 9.10 19.63
C GLN A 66 -2.75 8.38 20.67
N ILE A 67 -1.79 7.61 20.18
CA ILE A 67 -0.87 6.77 20.94
C ILE A 67 0.55 7.16 20.56
N GLN A 68 1.45 7.17 21.52
CA GLN A 68 2.87 7.38 21.30
C GLN A 68 3.65 6.40 22.17
N PRO A 69 4.25 5.35 21.60
CA PRO A 69 5.00 4.36 22.37
C PRO A 69 6.15 5.01 23.15
N LYS A 70 6.16 4.81 24.47
CA LYS A 70 7.16 5.39 25.38
C LYS A 70 8.56 4.95 25.01
N GLY A 71 9.47 5.92 24.82
CA GLY A 71 10.86 5.68 24.40
C GLY A 71 11.07 5.65 22.88
N TYR A 72 9.99 5.77 22.10
CA TYR A 72 10.02 5.71 20.62
C TYR A 72 9.36 6.94 19.97
N GLU A 73 9.24 8.04 20.71
CA GLU A 73 8.50 9.25 20.34
C GLU A 73 9.08 9.98 19.12
N LYS A 74 10.34 9.68 18.77
CA LYS A 74 11.03 10.30 17.62
C LYS A 74 11.05 9.45 16.37
N LEU A 75 10.53 8.20 16.45
CA LEU A 75 10.58 7.26 15.34
C LEU A 75 9.55 7.64 14.25
N ASP A 76 9.87 7.26 13.02
CA ASP A 76 8.95 7.34 11.89
C ASP A 76 8.40 5.92 11.61
N PHE A 77 7.22 5.62 12.15
CA PHE A 77 6.55 4.33 11.96
C PHE A 77 5.89 4.31 10.58
N ARG A 78 6.55 3.65 9.64
CA ARG A 78 6.15 3.65 8.23
C ARG A 78 5.20 2.54 7.86
N ASP A 79 5.05 1.53 8.71
CA ASP A 79 4.08 0.47 8.51
C ASP A 79 3.51 -0.05 9.83
N ILE A 80 2.26 -0.50 9.77
CA ILE A 80 1.52 -1.10 10.89
C ILE A 80 0.58 -2.19 10.39
N GLU A 81 0.63 -3.36 11.02
CA GLU A 81 -0.32 -4.44 10.79
C GLU A 81 -1.10 -4.71 12.08
N ALA A 82 -2.42 -4.56 12.03
CA ALA A 82 -3.30 -4.83 13.15
C ALA A 82 -4.12 -6.10 12.92
N PHE A 83 -4.26 -6.94 13.93
CA PHE A 83 -5.02 -8.19 13.86
C PHE A 83 -6.45 -8.02 14.42
N ASP A 84 -6.59 -7.13 15.38
CA ASP A 84 -7.86 -6.77 16.03
C ASP A 84 -7.75 -5.38 16.70
N LYS A 85 -8.68 -5.06 17.59
CA LYS A 85 -8.67 -3.80 18.32
C LYS A 85 -7.54 -3.69 19.36
N ASP A 86 -6.96 -4.81 19.78
CA ASP A 86 -5.98 -4.85 20.88
C ASP A 86 -4.56 -5.19 20.38
N ARG A 87 -4.42 -5.93 19.28
CA ARG A 87 -3.13 -6.43 18.79
C ARG A 87 -2.70 -5.78 17.50
N ALA A 88 -1.49 -5.23 17.50
CA ALA A 88 -0.84 -4.67 16.32
C ALA A 88 0.68 -4.83 16.40
N VAL A 89 1.31 -4.83 15.23
CA VAL A 89 2.76 -4.79 15.03
C VAL A 89 3.08 -3.55 14.23
N THR A 90 4.10 -2.81 14.61
CA THR A 90 4.58 -1.66 13.84
C THR A 90 6.08 -1.71 13.63
N VAL A 91 6.55 -1.11 12.55
CA VAL A 91 7.95 -1.03 12.18
C VAL A 91 8.30 0.41 11.82
N ASN A 92 9.49 0.87 12.25
CA ASN A 92 10.00 2.17 11.84
C ASN A 92 10.95 2.06 10.63
N ALA A 93 11.01 3.12 9.86
CA ALA A 93 12.04 3.36 8.87
C ALA A 93 13.27 4.04 9.51
N GLY A 94 14.45 3.67 9.04
CA GLY A 94 15.74 4.21 9.50
C GLY A 94 16.40 3.40 10.60
N SER A 95 17.63 3.81 10.92
CA SER A 95 18.47 3.19 11.94
C SER A 95 18.44 3.98 13.26
N PRO A 96 18.37 3.29 14.43
CA PRO A 96 18.10 1.87 14.59
C PRO A 96 16.71 1.46 14.10
N ALA A 97 16.63 0.26 13.48
CA ALA A 97 15.34 -0.33 13.13
C ALA A 97 14.76 -1.09 14.32
N TYR A 98 13.46 -0.88 14.54
CA TYR A 98 12.70 -1.53 15.60
C TYR A 98 11.43 -2.18 15.05
N VAL A 99 11.03 -3.30 15.63
CA VAL A 99 9.67 -3.81 15.52
C VAL A 99 9.06 -3.82 16.91
N LEU A 100 7.90 -3.18 17.05
CA LEU A 100 7.15 -3.10 18.28
C LEU A 100 5.82 -3.83 18.16
N VAL A 101 5.38 -4.46 19.26
CA VAL A 101 4.12 -5.20 19.34
C VAL A 101 3.31 -4.70 20.53
N THR A 102 2.01 -4.53 20.34
CA THR A 102 1.03 -4.32 21.40
C THR A 102 0.02 -5.46 21.44
N SER A 103 -0.51 -5.75 22.63
CA SER A 103 -1.62 -6.69 22.87
C SER A 103 -2.73 -6.12 23.75
N ASP A 104 -2.67 -4.81 24.03
CA ASP A 104 -3.58 -4.11 24.98
C ASP A 104 -4.14 -2.81 24.36
N GLY A 105 -4.27 -2.78 23.03
CA GLY A 105 -4.82 -1.63 22.33
C GLY A 105 -3.87 -0.44 22.25
N GLY A 106 -2.57 -0.68 22.40
CA GLY A 106 -1.54 0.35 22.35
C GLY A 106 -1.26 1.04 23.68
N ALA A 107 -1.82 0.54 24.79
CA ALA A 107 -1.50 1.05 26.13
C ALA A 107 -0.03 0.77 26.50
N SER A 108 0.51 -0.37 26.06
CA SER A 108 1.93 -0.70 26.13
C SER A 108 2.44 -1.29 24.82
N TRP A 109 3.75 -1.12 24.59
CA TRP A 109 4.46 -1.63 23.42
C TRP A 109 5.73 -2.35 23.85
N LYS A 110 5.93 -3.54 23.31
CA LYS A 110 7.11 -4.37 23.55
C LYS A 110 8.02 -4.33 22.33
N GLU A 111 9.30 -4.03 22.52
CA GLU A 111 10.36 -4.23 21.52
C GLU A 111 10.57 -5.74 21.33
N VAL A 112 10.41 -6.21 20.09
CA VAL A 112 10.56 -7.63 19.71
C VAL A 112 11.67 -7.85 18.69
N TYR A 113 12.14 -6.76 18.08
CA TYR A 113 13.30 -6.76 17.19
C TYR A 113 13.99 -5.40 17.25
N LYS A 114 15.33 -5.44 17.20
CA LYS A 114 16.19 -4.26 17.10
C LYS A 114 17.39 -4.58 16.23
N ASN A 115 17.72 -3.68 15.31
CA ASN A 115 18.94 -3.70 14.55
C ASN A 115 19.57 -2.30 14.55
N VAL A 116 20.86 -2.22 14.92
CA VAL A 116 21.61 -0.95 15.04
C VAL A 116 22.57 -0.70 13.87
N ASP A 117 22.56 -1.55 12.86
CA ASP A 117 23.35 -1.33 11.65
C ASP A 117 22.94 0.01 11.04
N SER A 118 23.91 0.87 10.72
CA SER A 118 23.64 2.21 10.18
C SER A 118 22.98 2.19 8.80
N ALA A 119 23.11 1.08 8.06
CA ALA A 119 22.52 0.88 6.75
C ALA A 119 21.13 0.23 6.80
N ILE A 120 20.65 -0.20 8.00
CA ILE A 120 19.35 -0.84 8.11
C ILE A 120 18.20 0.16 7.81
N PHE A 121 17.30 -0.23 6.92
CA PHE A 121 16.08 0.50 6.64
C PHE A 121 14.99 -0.51 6.27
N LEU A 122 13.91 -0.55 7.07
CA LEU A 122 12.79 -1.45 6.84
C LEU A 122 11.66 -0.70 6.13
N ASP A 123 11.21 -1.23 4.99
CA ASP A 123 10.31 -0.53 4.07
C ASP A 123 8.84 -0.88 4.24
N GLY A 124 8.57 -2.14 4.53
CA GLY A 124 7.20 -2.60 4.63
C GLY A 124 7.05 -4.00 5.21
N MET A 125 5.84 -4.31 5.61
CA MET A 125 5.47 -5.53 6.30
C MET A 125 4.17 -6.10 5.72
N GLY A 126 4.06 -7.43 5.66
CA GLY A 126 2.83 -8.11 5.27
C GLY A 126 2.64 -9.39 6.07
N PHE A 127 1.40 -9.70 6.41
CA PHE A 127 1.03 -10.94 7.07
C PHE A 127 0.11 -11.77 6.18
N TRP A 128 0.38 -13.08 6.06
CA TRP A 128 -0.52 -14.02 5.38
C TRP A 128 -1.69 -14.43 6.27
N ASP A 129 -1.46 -14.44 7.57
CA ASP A 129 -2.43 -14.76 8.62
C ASP A 129 -1.98 -14.15 9.96
N ASN A 130 -2.70 -14.44 11.04
CA ASN A 130 -2.41 -13.89 12.39
C ASN A 130 -1.09 -14.39 13.01
N LYS A 131 -0.35 -15.29 12.36
CA LYS A 131 0.91 -15.86 12.84
C LYS A 131 2.07 -15.60 11.91
N ASN A 132 1.85 -15.77 10.60
CA ASN A 132 2.91 -15.76 9.60
C ASN A 132 3.01 -14.39 8.94
N GLY A 133 4.15 -13.74 9.05
CA GLY A 133 4.43 -12.44 8.46
C GLY A 133 5.85 -12.33 7.93
N ILE A 134 6.08 -11.30 7.14
CA ILE A 134 7.36 -10.97 6.55
C ILE A 134 7.54 -9.44 6.54
N ILE A 135 8.74 -8.98 6.88
CA ILE A 135 9.19 -7.60 6.68
C ILE A 135 10.28 -7.63 5.62
N PHE A 136 10.29 -6.63 4.76
CA PHE A 136 11.41 -6.40 3.87
C PHE A 136 12.00 -5.01 4.09
N GLY A 137 13.24 -4.83 3.65
CA GLY A 137 13.95 -3.56 3.75
C GLY A 137 15.01 -3.41 2.68
N ASP A 138 15.59 -2.23 2.64
CA ASP A 138 16.64 -1.84 1.70
C ASP A 138 17.82 -2.83 1.70
N PRO A 139 18.53 -2.94 0.58
CA PRO A 139 19.64 -3.86 0.48
C PRO A 139 20.84 -3.39 1.30
N ILE A 140 21.40 -4.30 2.08
CA ILE A 140 22.73 -4.18 2.69
C ILE A 140 23.67 -5.10 1.92
N ASN A 141 24.73 -4.54 1.33
CA ASN A 141 25.66 -5.28 0.45
C ASN A 141 24.92 -6.01 -0.70
N ASN A 142 24.01 -5.30 -1.38
CA ASN A 142 23.15 -5.78 -2.48
C ASN A 142 22.18 -6.91 -2.10
N LYS A 143 22.00 -7.21 -0.82
CA LYS A 143 21.06 -8.22 -0.33
C LYS A 143 19.87 -7.57 0.36
N MET A 144 18.68 -7.76 -0.20
CA MET A 144 17.41 -7.32 0.41
C MET A 144 17.31 -7.87 1.83
N GLN A 145 16.97 -7.00 2.77
CA GLN A 145 16.72 -7.41 4.15
C GLN A 145 15.35 -8.08 4.22
N LEU A 146 15.29 -9.30 4.74
CA LEU A 146 14.06 -10.06 4.90
C LEU A 146 13.99 -10.64 6.31
N LEU A 147 12.95 -10.25 7.06
CA LEU A 147 12.66 -10.80 8.39
C LEU A 147 11.36 -11.58 8.33
N LYS A 148 11.28 -12.71 8.98
CA LYS A 148 10.10 -13.58 9.01
C LYS A 148 9.67 -13.90 10.42
N THR A 149 8.37 -13.88 10.66
CA THR A 149 7.72 -14.32 11.90
C THR A 149 6.78 -15.51 11.63
N ARG A 150 6.56 -16.35 12.67
CA ARG A 150 5.59 -17.45 12.67
C ARG A 150 4.67 -17.43 13.90
N ASP A 151 4.77 -16.40 14.70
CA ASP A 151 4.07 -16.27 15.99
C ASP A 151 3.35 -14.92 16.17
N GLY A 152 2.98 -14.29 15.04
CA GLY A 152 2.24 -13.03 15.07
C GLY A 152 3.10 -11.82 15.36
N GLY A 153 4.39 -11.89 15.02
CA GLY A 153 5.33 -10.79 15.18
C GLY A 153 6.07 -10.74 16.51
N LEU A 154 5.90 -11.75 17.38
CA LEU A 154 6.57 -11.80 18.69
C LEU A 154 8.06 -12.14 18.59
N ASN A 155 8.45 -12.90 17.56
CA ASN A 155 9.83 -13.21 17.23
C ASN A 155 10.06 -13.07 15.72
N TRP A 156 11.22 -12.53 15.33
CA TRP A 156 11.62 -12.33 13.95
C TRP A 156 12.95 -12.98 13.66
N GLN A 157 13.01 -13.72 12.56
CA GLN A 157 14.19 -14.40 12.06
C GLN A 157 14.65 -13.75 10.76
N ASP A 158 15.94 -13.47 10.63
CA ASP A 158 16.54 -13.08 9.35
C ASP A 158 16.50 -14.26 8.37
N VAL A 159 15.88 -14.02 7.22
CA VAL A 159 15.75 -14.95 6.11
C VAL A 159 16.22 -14.35 4.79
N SER A 160 17.01 -13.28 4.84
CA SER A 160 17.58 -12.58 3.66
C SER A 160 18.34 -13.55 2.73
N GLY A 161 18.97 -14.57 3.28
CA GLY A 161 19.65 -15.63 2.54
C GLY A 161 18.76 -16.52 1.68
N ASN A 162 17.42 -16.45 1.81
CA ASN A 162 16.49 -17.17 0.95
C ASN A 162 16.36 -16.53 -0.45
N LEU A 163 16.54 -15.22 -0.57
CA LEU A 163 16.64 -14.52 -1.85
C LEU A 163 18.08 -14.68 -2.39
N LYS A 164 18.23 -15.47 -3.45
CA LYS A 164 19.54 -15.76 -4.05
C LYS A 164 20.01 -14.68 -5.02
N SER A 165 19.08 -13.90 -5.56
CA SER A 165 19.40 -12.78 -6.45
C SER A 165 19.89 -11.60 -5.63
N GLU A 166 20.96 -10.97 -6.08
CA GLU A 166 21.36 -9.65 -5.59
C GLU A 166 20.52 -8.55 -6.26
N LEU A 167 20.31 -7.46 -5.55
CA LEU A 167 19.69 -6.27 -6.10
C LEU A 167 20.73 -5.50 -6.94
N SER A 168 20.26 -4.83 -7.97
CA SER A 168 21.10 -3.96 -8.79
C SER A 168 21.62 -2.76 -7.97
N PRO A 169 22.80 -2.23 -8.23
CA PRO A 169 23.25 -0.99 -7.58
C PRO A 169 22.22 0.15 -7.74
N GLY A 170 21.81 0.76 -6.63
CA GLY A 170 20.78 1.80 -6.59
C GLY A 170 19.33 1.30 -6.71
N GLU A 171 19.11 -0.01 -6.65
CA GLU A 171 17.79 -0.59 -6.48
C GLU A 171 17.46 -0.67 -4.97
N ALA A 172 16.25 -0.23 -4.58
CA ALA A 172 15.83 -0.11 -3.19
C ALA A 172 14.30 -0.31 -3.02
N GLY A 173 13.87 -0.47 -1.77
CA GLY A 173 12.45 -0.39 -1.39
C GLY A 173 11.96 1.06 -1.30
N PHE A 174 10.66 1.22 -1.03
CA PHE A 174 10.07 2.54 -0.74
C PHE A 174 9.07 2.44 0.41
N ALA A 175 9.44 2.96 1.57
CA ALA A 175 8.60 3.02 2.76
C ALA A 175 7.58 4.18 2.70
N ALA A 176 6.82 4.27 1.61
CA ALA A 176 5.91 5.41 1.38
C ALA A 176 4.51 5.22 1.95
N SER A 177 4.04 3.97 1.99
CA SER A 177 2.67 3.64 2.42
C SER A 177 2.54 2.24 3.04
N GLY A 178 3.65 1.50 3.25
CA GLY A 178 3.63 0.09 3.65
C GLY A 178 3.09 -0.86 2.56
N THR A 179 2.73 -0.35 1.37
CA THR A 179 2.02 -1.12 0.34
C THR A 179 2.88 -1.50 -0.87
N THR A 180 4.19 -1.37 -0.77
CA THR A 180 5.16 -1.95 -1.72
C THR A 180 5.31 -3.46 -1.54
N ILE A 181 4.71 -4.02 -0.48
CA ILE A 181 4.60 -5.45 -0.24
C ILE A 181 3.12 -5.85 -0.19
N ARG A 182 2.80 -7.01 -0.78
CA ARG A 182 1.48 -7.64 -0.69
C ARG A 182 1.60 -9.13 -0.45
N THR A 183 0.87 -9.61 0.53
CA THR A 183 0.72 -11.03 0.85
C THR A 183 -0.65 -11.53 0.40
N ALA A 184 -0.73 -12.76 -0.07
CA ALA A 184 -2.00 -13.38 -0.46
C ALA A 184 -2.00 -14.89 -0.31
N GLY A 185 -3.16 -15.44 0.02
CA GLY A 185 -3.39 -16.88 0.07
C GLY A 185 -2.37 -17.65 0.90
N LYS A 186 -2.05 -18.86 0.47
CA LYS A 186 -1.11 -19.74 1.17
C LYS A 186 0.33 -19.43 0.72
N GLY A 187 0.96 -18.42 1.35
CA GLY A 187 2.40 -18.17 1.23
C GLY A 187 2.83 -17.28 0.05
N LYS A 188 1.90 -16.69 -0.70
CA LYS A 188 2.26 -15.77 -1.78
C LYS A 188 2.62 -14.39 -1.24
N VAL A 189 3.69 -13.82 -1.78
CA VAL A 189 4.11 -12.46 -1.50
C VAL A 189 4.76 -11.84 -2.74
N TRP A 190 4.45 -10.58 -2.96
CA TRP A 190 5.06 -9.71 -3.95
C TRP A 190 5.71 -8.54 -3.22
N ILE A 191 6.95 -8.21 -3.59
CA ILE A 191 7.67 -7.03 -3.13
C ILE A 191 8.09 -6.24 -4.35
N ALA A 192 7.75 -4.96 -4.38
CA ALA A 192 8.13 -4.04 -5.44
C ALA A 192 9.35 -3.21 -5.01
N THR A 193 10.33 -3.12 -5.89
CA THR A 193 11.52 -2.28 -5.74
C THR A 193 11.62 -1.27 -6.87
N GLY A 194 12.36 -0.19 -6.64
CA GLY A 194 12.57 0.87 -7.62
C GLY A 194 13.97 1.47 -7.50
N GLY A 195 14.15 2.70 -7.93
CA GLY A 195 15.46 3.35 -8.05
C GLY A 195 16.05 3.19 -9.45
N SER A 196 17.27 2.72 -9.53
CA SER A 196 17.98 2.49 -10.81
C SER A 196 17.25 1.53 -11.74
N VAL A 197 16.59 0.51 -11.18
CA VAL A 197 15.72 -0.45 -11.86
C VAL A 197 14.51 -0.75 -10.99
N SER A 198 13.40 -1.17 -11.63
CA SER A 198 12.18 -1.58 -10.95
C SER A 198 11.88 -3.04 -11.20
N ASN A 199 11.71 -3.78 -10.12
CA ASN A 199 11.45 -5.22 -10.14
C ASN A 199 10.29 -5.59 -9.22
N ILE A 200 9.70 -6.77 -9.48
CA ILE A 200 8.80 -7.46 -8.57
C ILE A 200 9.49 -8.75 -8.12
N TYR A 201 9.73 -8.87 -6.84
CA TYR A 201 10.16 -10.11 -6.21
C TYR A 201 8.94 -10.89 -5.76
N PHE A 202 8.80 -12.09 -6.25
CA PHE A 202 7.65 -12.96 -5.99
C PHE A 202 8.08 -14.25 -5.32
N SER A 203 7.36 -14.64 -4.28
CA SER A 203 7.44 -15.97 -3.67
C SER A 203 6.03 -16.55 -3.55
N ASP A 204 5.88 -17.87 -3.74
CA ASP A 204 4.62 -18.60 -3.53
C ASP A 204 4.68 -19.58 -2.36
N ASN A 205 5.76 -19.52 -1.58
CA ASN A 205 6.07 -20.46 -0.51
C ASN A 205 6.59 -19.78 0.76
N TYR A 206 5.92 -18.67 1.18
CA TYR A 206 6.25 -17.95 2.42
C TYR A 206 7.67 -17.36 2.44
N GLY A 207 8.23 -16.98 1.29
CA GLY A 207 9.57 -16.40 1.19
C GLY A 207 10.72 -17.41 1.33
N TYR A 208 10.48 -18.71 1.11
CA TYR A 208 11.54 -19.71 1.08
C TYR A 208 12.34 -19.68 -0.23
N SER A 209 11.70 -19.34 -1.34
CA SER A 209 12.36 -19.10 -2.62
C SER A 209 11.67 -17.97 -3.37
N TRP A 210 12.39 -17.33 -4.28
CA TRP A 210 11.98 -16.13 -4.96
C TRP A 210 12.23 -16.18 -6.46
N SER A 211 11.32 -15.58 -7.21
CA SER A 211 11.48 -15.24 -8.63
C SER A 211 11.48 -13.73 -8.75
N VAL A 212 12.19 -13.20 -9.77
CA VAL A 212 12.29 -11.76 -10.03
C VAL A 212 11.75 -11.46 -11.40
N PHE A 213 10.88 -10.47 -11.52
CA PHE A 213 10.26 -10.03 -12.75
C PHE A 213 10.45 -8.53 -12.94
N LYS A 214 10.64 -8.06 -14.16
CA LYS A 214 10.72 -6.63 -14.47
C LYS A 214 9.37 -5.95 -14.30
N CYS A 215 9.38 -4.79 -13.65
CA CYS A 215 8.22 -3.90 -13.58
C CYS A 215 8.61 -2.56 -14.22
N PRO A 216 8.36 -2.35 -15.52
CA PRO A 216 8.91 -1.20 -16.24
C PRO A 216 8.13 0.09 -15.99
N ILE A 217 7.78 0.35 -14.72
CA ILE A 217 7.32 1.65 -14.25
C ILE A 217 8.48 2.66 -14.34
N TRP A 218 8.21 3.96 -14.24
CA TRP A 218 9.27 4.98 -14.29
C TRP A 218 10.42 4.64 -13.32
N GLN A 219 11.64 4.52 -13.85
CA GLN A 219 12.84 4.08 -13.14
C GLN A 219 14.08 4.79 -13.69
N GLY A 220 15.23 4.65 -13.03
CA GLY A 220 16.52 5.19 -13.45
C GLY A 220 17.08 6.28 -12.53
N GLU A 221 16.27 6.79 -11.59
CA GLU A 221 16.66 7.75 -10.56
C GLU A 221 16.29 7.18 -9.19
N ASN A 222 17.04 7.52 -8.12
CA ASN A 222 16.76 7.06 -6.75
C ASN A 222 15.36 7.45 -6.23
N SER A 223 14.71 8.42 -6.88
CA SER A 223 13.36 8.91 -6.57
C SER A 223 12.25 8.25 -7.38
N THR A 224 12.58 7.30 -8.26
CA THR A 224 11.63 6.69 -9.21
C THR A 224 11.39 5.22 -8.92
N GLY A 225 10.18 4.75 -9.18
CA GLY A 225 9.83 3.33 -9.05
C GLY A 225 8.35 3.09 -8.74
N PRO A 226 7.99 1.84 -8.46
CA PRO A 226 6.70 1.48 -7.88
C PRO A 226 6.72 1.81 -6.37
N PHE A 227 5.72 2.55 -5.93
CA PHE A 227 5.55 2.95 -4.52
C PHE A 227 4.40 2.22 -3.84
N SER A 228 3.58 1.53 -4.62
CA SER A 228 2.49 0.69 -4.12
C SER A 228 2.09 -0.34 -5.17
N ILE A 229 1.76 -1.53 -4.71
CA ILE A 229 1.18 -2.60 -5.53
C ILE A 229 -0.07 -3.12 -4.84
N ASP A 230 -1.04 -3.59 -5.63
CA ASP A 230 -2.16 -4.35 -5.10
C ASP A 230 -2.61 -5.43 -6.09
N PHE A 231 -3.13 -6.52 -5.55
CA PHE A 231 -3.61 -7.66 -6.32
C PHE A 231 -5.04 -8.01 -5.92
N TYR A 232 -5.95 -7.95 -6.90
CA TYR A 232 -7.34 -8.39 -6.72
C TYR A 232 -7.43 -9.90 -6.51
N ASP A 233 -6.64 -10.64 -7.26
CA ASP A 233 -6.47 -12.09 -7.18
C ASP A 233 -5.00 -12.47 -7.47
N GLN A 234 -4.72 -13.76 -7.67
CA GLN A 234 -3.35 -14.23 -7.89
C GLN A 234 -2.75 -13.83 -9.25
N LYS A 235 -3.56 -13.28 -10.16
CA LYS A 235 -3.15 -12.91 -11.53
C LYS A 235 -3.32 -11.42 -11.82
N THR A 236 -4.43 -10.84 -11.35
CA THR A 236 -4.84 -9.47 -11.67
C THR A 236 -4.27 -8.51 -10.64
N GLY A 237 -3.41 -7.61 -11.05
CA GLY A 237 -2.75 -6.67 -10.15
C GLY A 237 -2.48 -5.32 -10.82
N VAL A 238 -2.06 -4.37 -9.99
CA VAL A 238 -1.71 -3.01 -10.36
C VAL A 238 -0.47 -2.57 -9.59
N ALA A 239 0.40 -1.80 -10.24
CA ALA A 239 1.51 -1.10 -9.63
C ALA A 239 1.38 0.39 -9.93
N VAL A 240 1.55 1.24 -8.91
CA VAL A 240 1.60 2.70 -9.08
C VAL A 240 2.87 3.26 -8.46
N GLY A 241 3.29 4.41 -8.96
CA GLY A 241 4.48 5.07 -8.47
C GLY A 241 4.79 6.36 -9.23
N GLY A 242 6.00 6.45 -9.76
CA GLY A 242 6.52 7.60 -10.49
C GLY A 242 7.75 8.20 -9.83
N ASN A 243 7.91 9.51 -9.91
CA ASN A 243 9.00 10.26 -9.26
C ASN A 243 8.43 11.20 -8.19
N TYR A 244 8.71 10.96 -6.91
CA TYR A 244 8.19 11.81 -5.82
C TYR A 244 8.78 13.21 -5.78
N LEU A 245 9.92 13.46 -6.45
CA LEU A 245 10.51 14.79 -6.62
C LEU A 245 9.89 15.56 -7.79
N LYS A 246 9.20 14.86 -8.70
CA LYS A 246 8.51 15.39 -9.89
C LYS A 246 7.06 14.90 -9.89
N ASP A 247 6.36 15.14 -8.80
CA ASP A 247 5.09 14.49 -8.48
C ASP A 247 3.92 14.82 -9.42
N LYS A 248 4.06 15.86 -10.24
CA LYS A 248 3.07 16.22 -11.29
C LYS A 248 3.34 15.56 -12.64
N GLU A 249 4.54 15.00 -12.83
CA GLU A 249 4.88 14.29 -14.06
C GLU A 249 4.35 12.86 -13.99
N ASN A 250 3.94 12.30 -15.15
CA ASN A 250 3.35 10.95 -15.20
C ASN A 250 3.85 10.04 -16.33
N PRO A 251 5.13 10.05 -16.70
CA PRO A 251 5.63 9.09 -17.65
C PRO A 251 5.67 7.70 -17.03
N ASN A 252 4.69 6.84 -17.38
CA ASN A 252 4.65 5.46 -16.94
C ASN A 252 4.52 5.26 -15.42
N ASN A 253 3.60 6.00 -14.77
CA ASN A 253 3.38 5.95 -13.32
C ASN A 253 2.48 4.83 -12.85
N ILE A 254 1.86 4.09 -13.76
CA ILE A 254 0.94 3.00 -13.44
C ILE A 254 1.04 1.89 -14.47
N LEU A 255 1.01 0.66 -14.00
CA LEU A 255 1.01 -0.55 -14.83
C LEU A 255 0.00 -1.56 -14.28
N LEU A 256 -0.56 -2.37 -15.18
CA LEU A 256 -1.49 -3.45 -14.89
C LEU A 256 -0.84 -4.80 -15.23
N THR A 257 -1.18 -5.84 -14.47
CA THR A 257 -0.79 -7.22 -14.77
C THR A 257 -2.00 -8.15 -14.78
N ALA A 258 -1.95 -9.17 -15.65
CA ALA A 258 -2.96 -10.23 -15.74
C ALA A 258 -2.36 -11.63 -15.48
N ASP A 259 -1.08 -11.71 -15.10
CA ASP A 259 -0.33 -12.96 -14.93
C ASP A 259 0.43 -13.05 -13.58
N GLY A 260 0.03 -12.22 -12.60
CA GLY A 260 0.59 -12.21 -11.27
C GLY A 260 1.89 -11.44 -11.14
N GLY A 261 2.09 -10.41 -11.95
CA GLY A 261 3.26 -9.53 -11.90
C GLY A 261 4.44 -10.02 -12.74
N LYS A 262 4.26 -11.03 -13.59
CA LYS A 262 5.32 -11.51 -14.49
C LYS A 262 5.51 -10.57 -15.68
N THR A 263 4.40 -10.06 -16.23
CA THR A 263 4.38 -9.03 -17.27
C THR A 263 3.44 -7.88 -16.90
N TRP A 264 3.70 -6.70 -17.46
CA TRP A 264 3.01 -5.48 -17.12
C TRP A 264 2.66 -4.67 -18.37
N GLU A 265 1.46 -4.09 -18.39
CA GLU A 265 0.93 -3.29 -19.48
C GLU A 265 0.49 -1.91 -18.99
N LYS A 266 0.57 -0.91 -19.89
CA LYS A 266 0.07 0.44 -19.62
C LYS A 266 -1.45 0.47 -19.70
N PRO A 267 -2.14 1.22 -18.83
CA PRO A 267 -3.56 1.50 -19.00
C PRO A 267 -3.79 2.39 -20.24
N GLN A 268 -5.04 2.49 -20.70
CA GLN A 268 -5.44 3.38 -21.80
C GLN A 268 -5.35 4.85 -21.39
N LYS A 269 -5.84 5.18 -20.19
CA LYS A 269 -5.70 6.50 -19.57
C LYS A 269 -5.08 6.33 -18.19
N PRO A 270 -3.83 6.79 -17.96
CA PRO A 270 -3.13 6.63 -16.69
C PRO A 270 -3.63 7.60 -15.61
N VAL A 271 -3.10 7.43 -14.38
CA VAL A 271 -3.25 8.38 -13.27
C VAL A 271 -2.54 9.70 -13.58
N GLU A 272 -2.95 10.78 -12.89
CA GLU A 272 -2.34 12.11 -13.04
C GLU A 272 -1.26 12.34 -11.97
N GLY A 273 0.01 12.06 -12.35
CA GLY A 273 1.17 12.28 -11.49
C GLY A 273 1.52 11.12 -10.56
N PHE A 274 2.36 11.39 -9.56
CA PHE A 274 2.89 10.42 -8.60
C PHE A 274 1.81 9.85 -7.69
N ARG A 275 1.82 8.52 -7.50
CA ARG A 275 0.94 7.81 -6.57
C ARG A 275 1.75 6.90 -5.65
N SER A 276 1.49 7.01 -4.34
CA SER A 276 2.16 6.25 -3.29
C SER A 276 1.29 5.15 -2.66
N GLY A 277 0.01 5.11 -2.99
CA GLY A 277 -0.92 4.10 -2.51
C GLY A 277 -1.92 3.71 -3.59
N VAL A 278 -2.20 2.42 -3.73
CA VAL A 278 -3.23 1.89 -4.63
C VAL A 278 -3.96 0.74 -3.96
N LEU A 279 -5.26 0.61 -4.23
CA LEU A 279 -6.04 -0.54 -3.78
C LEU A 279 -7.17 -0.91 -4.76
N TYR A 280 -7.52 -2.18 -4.78
CA TYR A 280 -8.77 -2.67 -5.34
C TYR A 280 -9.90 -2.54 -4.33
N VAL A 281 -10.89 -1.70 -4.61
CA VAL A 281 -12.17 -1.69 -3.88
C VAL A 281 -12.96 -2.95 -4.21
N ASN A 282 -13.00 -3.28 -5.50
CA ASN A 282 -13.52 -4.51 -6.10
C ASN A 282 -12.84 -4.72 -7.46
N LYS A 283 -13.21 -5.77 -8.21
CA LYS A 283 -12.57 -6.12 -9.49
C LYS A 283 -12.56 -4.98 -10.53
N LYS A 284 -13.56 -4.11 -10.51
CA LYS A 284 -13.69 -2.99 -11.45
C LYS A 284 -13.21 -1.66 -10.89
N THR A 285 -13.43 -1.43 -9.60
CA THR A 285 -13.15 -0.15 -8.94
C THR A 285 -11.82 -0.19 -8.22
N LEU A 286 -10.92 0.69 -8.60
CA LEU A 286 -9.61 0.90 -8.00
C LEU A 286 -9.46 2.37 -7.57
N LEU A 287 -8.64 2.58 -6.55
CA LEU A 287 -8.24 3.91 -6.08
C LEU A 287 -6.73 4.01 -6.08
N ALA A 288 -6.20 5.15 -6.48
CA ALA A 288 -4.77 5.47 -6.38
C ALA A 288 -4.61 6.88 -5.79
N THR A 289 -3.78 7.01 -4.74
CA THR A 289 -3.54 8.28 -4.06
C THR A 289 -2.06 8.59 -3.95
N GLY A 290 -1.71 9.87 -3.86
CA GLY A 290 -0.35 10.35 -3.69
C GLY A 290 -0.30 11.83 -3.38
N THR A 291 0.90 12.43 -3.44
CA THR A 291 1.10 13.85 -3.15
C THR A 291 0.42 14.76 -4.16
N SER A 292 0.20 14.31 -5.38
CA SER A 292 -0.42 15.08 -6.47
C SER A 292 -1.92 14.81 -6.65
N GLY A 293 -2.56 14.11 -5.71
CA GLY A 293 -4.01 13.87 -5.71
C GLY A 293 -4.44 12.41 -5.63
N THR A 294 -5.73 12.18 -5.86
CA THR A 294 -6.36 10.85 -5.84
C THR A 294 -7.14 10.63 -7.13
N ASP A 295 -6.92 9.47 -7.74
CA ASP A 295 -7.64 9.00 -8.92
C ASP A 295 -8.46 7.76 -8.61
N VAL A 296 -9.49 7.53 -9.42
CA VAL A 296 -10.32 6.33 -9.43
C VAL A 296 -10.39 5.76 -10.84
N SER A 297 -10.45 4.43 -10.91
CA SER A 297 -10.86 3.69 -12.11
C SER A 297 -12.08 2.85 -11.79
N ASN A 298 -13.03 2.75 -12.75
CA ASN A 298 -14.26 1.94 -12.65
C ASN A 298 -14.30 0.80 -13.65
N ASP A 299 -13.20 0.54 -14.35
CA ASP A 299 -13.12 -0.44 -15.43
C ASP A 299 -11.93 -1.40 -15.29
N GLY A 300 -11.49 -1.64 -14.05
CA GLY A 300 -10.41 -2.55 -13.75
C GLY A 300 -9.01 -1.96 -13.97
N GLY A 301 -8.88 -0.65 -13.87
CA GLY A 301 -7.61 0.07 -13.99
C GLY A 301 -7.27 0.54 -15.40
N LYS A 302 -8.16 0.34 -16.39
CA LYS A 302 -7.87 0.72 -17.79
C LYS A 302 -7.94 2.22 -18.00
N ASN A 303 -8.90 2.89 -17.38
CA ASN A 303 -9.06 4.34 -17.48
C ASN A 303 -9.19 4.95 -16.09
N TRP A 304 -8.38 5.98 -15.84
CA TRP A 304 -8.32 6.68 -14.56
C TRP A 304 -8.79 8.13 -14.70
N HIS A 305 -9.43 8.64 -13.67
CA HIS A 305 -9.83 10.03 -13.57
C HIS A 305 -9.63 10.55 -12.14
N LYS A 306 -9.16 11.79 -12.05
CA LYS A 306 -8.90 12.44 -10.77
C LYS A 306 -10.21 12.80 -10.08
N ILE A 307 -10.29 12.49 -8.79
CA ILE A 307 -11.42 12.83 -7.92
C ILE A 307 -11.06 13.86 -6.84
N SER A 308 -9.77 14.10 -6.61
CA SER A 308 -9.31 15.07 -5.60
C SER A 308 -7.87 15.52 -5.86
N ASP A 309 -7.58 16.79 -5.54
CA ASP A 309 -6.22 17.34 -5.50
C ASP A 309 -5.57 17.26 -4.11
N LEU A 310 -6.27 16.75 -3.10
CA LEU A 310 -5.73 16.59 -1.76
C LEU A 310 -4.56 15.61 -1.76
N SER A 311 -3.50 15.97 -1.02
CA SER A 311 -2.28 15.18 -0.89
C SER A 311 -2.43 14.15 0.21
N PHE A 312 -2.22 12.87 -0.14
CA PHE A 312 -2.20 11.76 0.80
C PHE A 312 -1.00 10.84 0.55
N ASN A 313 -0.71 9.94 1.50
CA ASN A 313 0.36 8.97 1.38
C ASN A 313 -0.17 7.54 1.21
N VAL A 314 -1.25 7.19 1.90
CA VAL A 314 -1.76 5.82 2.00
C VAL A 314 -3.28 5.77 1.86
N VAL A 315 -3.77 4.71 1.22
CA VAL A 315 -5.18 4.35 1.15
C VAL A 315 -5.32 2.87 1.45
N GLN A 316 -6.30 2.50 2.29
CA GLN A 316 -6.61 1.11 2.61
C GLN A 316 -8.12 0.90 2.74
N LYS A 317 -8.55 -0.35 2.54
CA LYS A 317 -9.91 -0.81 2.74
C LYS A 317 -9.96 -1.85 3.86
N ALA A 318 -11.06 -1.87 4.60
CA ALA A 318 -11.31 -2.87 5.61
C ALA A 318 -11.18 -4.30 5.06
N ARG A 319 -10.39 -5.15 5.75
CA ARG A 319 -10.29 -6.57 5.40
C ARG A 319 -11.62 -7.30 5.55
N LYS A 320 -12.43 -6.84 6.51
CA LYS A 320 -13.80 -7.32 6.74
C LYS A 320 -14.73 -6.11 6.77
N GLY A 321 -15.31 -5.77 5.62
CA GLY A 321 -16.21 -4.65 5.51
C GLY A 321 -16.00 -3.76 4.28
N SER A 322 -16.50 -2.54 4.36
CA SER A 322 -16.51 -1.57 3.27
C SER A 322 -15.78 -0.26 3.59
N LEU A 323 -15.35 -0.04 4.84
CA LEU A 323 -14.65 1.17 5.25
C LEU A 323 -13.38 1.38 4.43
N ILE A 324 -13.25 2.55 3.82
CA ILE A 324 -12.04 2.98 3.10
C ILE A 324 -11.55 4.25 3.78
N LEU A 325 -10.30 4.23 4.23
CA LEU A 325 -9.62 5.38 4.80
C LEU A 325 -8.42 5.76 3.94
N ILE A 326 -8.15 7.06 3.93
CA ILE A 326 -7.01 7.68 3.26
C ILE A 326 -6.34 8.57 4.28
N ALA A 327 -5.01 8.50 4.39
CA ALA A 327 -4.27 9.32 5.33
C ALA A 327 -3.02 9.94 4.69
N GLY A 328 -2.57 11.04 5.27
CA GLY A 328 -1.46 11.79 4.71
C GLY A 328 -0.70 12.63 5.73
N ASN A 329 -0.11 13.71 5.25
CA ASN A 329 0.65 14.65 6.06
C ASN A 329 -0.25 15.45 6.99
N LYS A 330 0.33 16.11 7.98
CA LYS A 330 -0.37 16.98 8.96
C LYS A 330 -1.46 16.26 9.75
N GLY A 331 -1.27 14.95 10.00
CA GLY A 331 -2.20 14.14 10.78
C GLY A 331 -3.56 13.89 10.14
N GLN A 332 -3.73 14.17 8.86
CA GLN A 332 -5.02 14.10 8.18
C GLN A 332 -5.45 12.65 7.93
N ILE A 333 -6.71 12.35 8.28
CA ILE A 333 -7.38 11.09 7.97
C ILE A 333 -8.73 11.41 7.37
N TYR A 334 -9.05 10.81 6.23
CA TYR A 334 -10.31 10.96 5.50
C TYR A 334 -10.94 9.59 5.28
N GLN A 335 -12.26 9.57 5.26
CA GLN A 335 -13.06 8.44 4.78
C GLN A 335 -13.46 8.70 3.34
N LEU A 336 -13.25 7.73 2.46
CA LEU A 336 -13.87 7.74 1.14
C LEU A 336 -15.25 7.09 1.22
N LYS A 337 -16.29 7.84 0.85
CA LYS A 337 -17.66 7.35 0.67
C LYS A 337 -17.97 7.22 -0.80
N ILE A 338 -18.47 6.06 -1.20
CA ILE A 338 -18.88 5.75 -2.56
C ILE A 338 -20.40 5.63 -2.53
N SER A 339 -21.09 6.40 -3.35
CA SER A 339 -22.56 6.35 -3.52
C SER A 339 -22.91 6.34 -5.00
N ASP A 340 -24.06 5.78 -5.33
CA ASP A 340 -24.59 5.91 -6.68
C ASP A 340 -25.14 7.34 -6.89
N ASP A 341 -24.97 7.85 -8.10
CA ASP A 341 -25.58 9.11 -8.51
C ASP A 341 -27.12 8.93 -8.49
N LYS A 342 -27.84 9.81 -7.76
CA LYS A 342 -29.29 9.68 -7.57
C LYS A 342 -30.04 10.18 -8.77
#